data_d262f6499d06bac1c2f57cfa5adb30ff
#
_entry.id   d262f6499d06bac1c2f57cfa5adb30ff
#
_cell.length_a   1.000
_cell.length_b   1.000
_cell.length_c   1.000
_cell.angle_alpha   90.00
_cell.angle_beta   90.00
_cell.angle_gamma   90.00
#
_symmetry.space_group_name_H-M   'P 1'
#
loop_
_entity.id
_entity.type
_entity.pdbx_description
1 polymer ?
#
loop_
_entity_poly.entity_id
_entity_poly.type
_entity_poly.pdbx_seq_one_letter_code
_entity_poly.pdbx_strand_id
1 'polypeptide(L)'
;MTLDLLVRGGTVVDGSGGNRFGADVGIANGRIAKIGRISESARRTIDADGLIVAPGFIDGHTHMDAQVMWDPLGSCSCYHGVTSVVMSNCGFTLAPCKPADRDWYANSLSYVEDISTEAMAAGIDWTWETFPEYMAAVERRPKALNYAMYIG
;
A
#
# COMPACT_ATOMS: atom_id res chain seq x y z
N MET A 1 -18.50 -23.98 0.45
CA MET A 1 -17.21 -23.31 0.16
C MET A 1 -16.67 -22.81 1.50
N THR A 2 -15.46 -23.16 1.88
CA THR A 2 -14.89 -22.66 3.13
C THR A 2 -14.25 -21.30 2.86
N LEU A 3 -14.60 -20.30 3.65
CA LEU A 3 -14.01 -18.96 3.55
C LEU A 3 -12.60 -18.95 4.15
N ASP A 4 -11.72 -18.12 3.61
CA ASP A 4 -10.39 -17.90 4.17
C ASP A 4 -10.49 -16.99 5.40
N LEU A 5 -11.33 -15.95 5.29
CA LEU A 5 -11.57 -14.97 6.36
C LEU A 5 -13.05 -14.58 6.37
N LEU A 6 -13.58 -14.45 7.58
CA LEU A 6 -14.89 -13.89 7.85
C LEU A 6 -14.74 -12.68 8.79
N VAL A 7 -15.18 -11.52 8.34
CA VAL A 7 -15.36 -10.33 9.20
C VAL A 7 -16.83 -10.31 9.61
N ARG A 8 -17.11 -10.48 10.90
CA ARG A 8 -18.46 -10.74 11.41
C ARG A 8 -19.03 -9.55 12.17
N GLY A 9 -20.29 -9.23 11.88
CA GLY A 9 -21.12 -8.34 12.71
C GLY A 9 -20.80 -6.86 12.60
N GLY A 10 -20.03 -6.45 11.59
CA GLY A 10 -19.62 -5.06 11.45
C GLY A 10 -20.64 -4.16 10.78
N THR A 11 -20.45 -2.85 10.91
CA THR A 11 -21.17 -1.83 10.11
C THR A 11 -20.39 -1.57 8.84
N VAL A 12 -20.92 -2.01 7.70
CA VAL A 12 -20.28 -1.85 6.39
C VAL A 12 -20.50 -0.44 5.85
N VAL A 13 -19.38 0.18 5.41
CA VAL A 13 -19.34 1.42 4.63
C VAL A 13 -18.55 1.11 3.37
N ASP A 14 -19.22 0.85 2.27
CA ASP A 14 -18.64 0.23 1.06
C ASP A 14 -17.99 1.21 0.07
N GLY A 15 -18.04 2.51 0.37
CA GLY A 15 -17.48 3.55 -0.51
C GLY A 15 -18.38 3.94 -1.69
N SER A 16 -19.57 3.36 -1.83
CA SER A 16 -20.50 3.68 -2.93
C SER A 16 -21.22 5.03 -2.77
N GLY A 17 -21.12 5.67 -1.59
CA GLY A 17 -21.92 6.83 -1.22
C GLY A 17 -23.30 6.48 -0.70
N GLY A 18 -23.66 5.21 -0.64
CA GLY A 18 -24.89 4.70 -0.04
C GLY A 18 -24.89 4.71 1.50
N ASN A 19 -26.04 4.39 2.09
CA ASN A 19 -26.15 4.28 3.54
C ASN A 19 -25.35 3.09 4.06
N ARG A 20 -24.71 3.27 5.23
CA ARG A 20 -24.09 2.17 5.96
C ARG A 20 -25.13 1.10 6.37
N PHE A 21 -24.69 -0.15 6.45
CA PHE A 21 -25.57 -1.28 6.82
C PHE A 21 -24.79 -2.33 7.61
N GLY A 22 -25.51 -3.08 8.46
CA GLY A 22 -24.92 -4.19 9.22
C GLY A 22 -24.79 -5.43 8.35
N ALA A 23 -23.59 -6.03 8.30
CA ALA A 23 -23.35 -7.26 7.56
C ALA A 23 -22.04 -7.95 7.99
N ASP A 24 -21.95 -9.25 7.66
CA ASP A 24 -20.71 -9.98 7.62
C ASP A 24 -20.05 -9.81 6.24
N VAL A 25 -18.72 -9.89 6.18
CA VAL A 25 -17.95 -9.90 4.92
C VAL A 25 -17.13 -11.19 4.87
N GLY A 26 -17.42 -12.03 3.89
CA GLY A 26 -16.74 -13.30 3.64
C GLY A 26 -15.73 -13.18 2.52
N ILE A 27 -14.50 -13.62 2.75
CA ILE A 27 -13.38 -13.55 1.81
C ILE A 27 -12.93 -14.97 1.48
N ALA A 28 -12.73 -15.22 0.17
CA ALA A 28 -12.18 -16.45 -0.34
C ALA A 28 -11.24 -16.14 -1.52
N ASN A 29 -10.08 -16.79 -1.54
CA ASN A 29 -9.06 -16.61 -2.58
C ASN A 29 -8.67 -15.13 -2.79
N GLY A 30 -8.51 -14.38 -1.69
CA GLY A 30 -8.13 -12.98 -1.71
C GLY A 30 -9.20 -12.01 -2.25
N ARG A 31 -10.45 -12.47 -2.40
CA ARG A 31 -11.56 -11.65 -2.92
C ARG A 31 -12.75 -11.68 -1.97
N ILE A 32 -13.51 -10.59 -1.92
CA ILE A 32 -14.82 -10.57 -1.25
C ILE A 32 -15.74 -11.51 -2.03
N ALA A 33 -16.14 -12.60 -1.39
CA ALA A 33 -16.99 -13.63 -1.98
C ALA A 33 -18.46 -13.41 -1.64
N LYS A 34 -18.74 -12.82 -0.45
CA LYS A 34 -20.10 -12.65 0.05
C LYS A 34 -20.17 -11.49 1.05
N ILE A 35 -21.24 -10.71 0.96
CA ILE A 35 -21.59 -9.68 1.96
C ILE A 35 -23.06 -9.94 2.37
N GLY A 36 -23.34 -9.89 3.67
CA GLY A 36 -24.65 -10.13 4.23
C GLY A 36 -24.59 -11.05 5.44
N ARG A 37 -25.66 -11.77 5.77
CA ARG A 37 -25.63 -12.79 6.82
C ARG A 37 -24.91 -14.03 6.31
N ILE A 38 -23.83 -14.43 7.00
CA ILE A 38 -22.97 -15.55 6.60
C ILE A 38 -22.98 -16.61 7.68
N SER A 39 -23.43 -17.81 7.32
CA SER A 39 -23.46 -19.00 8.20
C SER A 39 -22.30 -19.96 7.94
N GLU A 40 -21.59 -19.78 6.86
CA GLU A 40 -20.47 -20.61 6.44
C GLU A 40 -19.30 -20.48 7.41
N SER A 41 -18.54 -21.56 7.56
CA SER A 41 -17.30 -21.57 8.34
C SER A 41 -16.17 -20.86 7.60
N ALA A 42 -15.26 -20.26 8.34
CA ALA A 42 -14.05 -19.64 7.83
C ALA A 42 -12.81 -20.20 8.57
N ARG A 43 -11.65 -20.14 7.90
CA ARG A 43 -10.37 -20.51 8.54
C ARG A 43 -10.01 -19.53 9.66
N ARG A 44 -10.35 -18.25 9.47
CA ARG A 44 -10.16 -17.18 10.44
C ARG A 44 -11.41 -16.32 10.51
N THR A 45 -11.78 -15.89 11.71
CA THR A 45 -12.86 -14.92 11.91
C THR A 45 -12.33 -13.71 12.67
N ILE A 46 -12.71 -12.52 12.21
CA ILE A 46 -12.52 -11.24 12.91
C ILE A 46 -13.90 -10.83 13.41
N ASP A 47 -14.01 -10.64 14.71
CA ASP A 47 -15.20 -10.04 15.30
C ASP A 47 -15.13 -8.52 15.08
N ALA A 48 -16.13 -7.98 14.39
CA ALA A 48 -16.26 -6.57 14.07
C ALA A 48 -17.50 -5.94 14.72
N ASP A 49 -18.06 -6.56 15.77
CA ASP A 49 -19.19 -5.97 16.49
C ASP A 49 -18.81 -4.60 17.03
N GLY A 50 -19.65 -3.60 16.76
CA GLY A 50 -19.39 -2.20 17.09
C GLY A 50 -18.35 -1.49 16.22
N LEU A 51 -17.73 -2.16 15.25
CA LEU A 51 -16.71 -1.60 14.36
C LEU A 51 -17.27 -1.26 12.97
N ILE A 52 -16.56 -0.37 12.27
CA ILE A 52 -16.82 -0.09 10.87
C ILE A 52 -15.94 -1.01 10.01
N VAL A 53 -16.55 -1.58 8.98
CA VAL A 53 -15.88 -2.37 7.96
C VAL A 53 -15.96 -1.59 6.65
N ALA A 54 -14.81 -1.13 6.17
CA ALA A 54 -14.70 -0.32 4.96
C ALA A 54 -13.57 -0.83 4.07
N PRO A 55 -13.57 -0.50 2.76
CA PRO A 55 -12.37 -0.63 1.92
C PRO A 55 -11.20 0.11 2.55
N GLY A 56 -9.99 -0.39 2.36
CA GLY A 56 -8.79 0.32 2.78
C GLY A 56 -8.66 1.66 2.02
N PHE A 57 -8.04 2.63 2.66
CA PHE A 57 -7.81 3.93 2.05
C PHE A 57 -6.81 3.83 0.89
N ILE A 58 -7.03 4.66 -0.11
CA ILE A 58 -6.09 4.87 -1.22
C ILE A 58 -5.48 6.24 -1.03
N ASP A 59 -4.18 6.28 -0.77
CA ASP A 59 -3.45 7.54 -0.73
C ASP A 59 -2.93 7.86 -2.14
N GLY A 60 -3.57 8.83 -2.78
CA GLY A 60 -3.31 9.22 -4.17
C GLY A 60 -2.09 10.12 -4.34
N HIS A 61 -1.42 10.53 -3.26
CA HIS A 61 -0.28 11.46 -3.34
C HIS A 61 0.75 11.16 -2.27
N THR A 62 1.77 10.39 -2.62
CA THR A 62 2.86 10.03 -1.71
C THR A 62 4.22 10.18 -2.40
N HIS A 63 5.27 10.29 -1.59
CA HIS A 63 6.66 10.33 -1.99
C HIS A 63 7.43 9.15 -1.36
N MET A 64 6.83 7.96 -1.37
CA MET A 64 7.40 6.77 -0.75
C MET A 64 8.47 6.08 -1.61
N ASP A 65 8.93 6.74 -2.66
CA ASP A 65 9.84 6.19 -3.68
C ASP A 65 11.15 5.66 -3.08
N ALA A 66 11.71 6.37 -2.13
CA ALA A 66 12.88 5.92 -1.39
C ALA A 66 12.49 4.97 -0.26
N GLN A 67 11.47 5.33 0.51
CA GLN A 67 11.04 4.60 1.71
C GLN A 67 10.68 3.15 1.41
N VAL A 68 10.07 2.85 0.27
CA VAL A 68 9.71 1.47 -0.11
C VAL A 68 10.91 0.52 -0.17
N MET A 69 12.14 1.06 -0.27
CA MET A 69 13.35 0.26 -0.31
C MET A 69 13.77 -0.30 1.05
N TRP A 70 13.47 0.39 2.15
CA TRP A 70 13.79 -0.07 3.53
C TRP A 70 12.55 -0.32 4.39
N ASP A 71 11.41 0.29 4.09
CA ASP A 71 10.11 0.00 4.70
C ASP A 71 9.07 -0.40 3.63
N PRO A 72 9.22 -1.56 3.00
CA PRO A 72 8.31 -1.99 1.94
C PRO A 72 6.90 -2.30 2.47
N LEU A 73 6.73 -2.42 3.78
CA LEU A 73 5.41 -2.56 4.39
C LEU A 73 4.63 -1.24 4.36
N GLY A 74 5.33 -0.09 4.21
CA GLY A 74 4.72 1.23 4.29
C GLY A 74 4.06 1.43 5.66
N SER A 75 4.80 1.11 6.74
CA SER A 75 4.26 0.97 8.10
C SER A 75 3.55 2.23 8.59
N CYS A 76 4.07 3.43 8.26
CA CYS A 76 3.42 4.69 8.60
C CYS A 76 2.02 4.83 7.98
N SER A 77 1.79 4.28 6.78
CA SER A 77 0.51 4.34 6.07
C SER A 77 -0.39 3.16 6.41
N CYS A 78 0.14 1.93 6.39
CA CYS A 78 -0.69 0.74 6.58
C CYS A 78 -1.31 0.66 7.99
N TYR A 79 -0.63 1.16 9.03
CA TYR A 79 -1.20 1.23 10.37
C TYR A 79 -2.36 2.23 10.51
N HIS A 80 -2.54 3.11 9.54
CA HIS A 80 -3.68 4.02 9.45
C HIS A 80 -4.77 3.56 8.50
N GLY A 81 -4.70 2.29 8.04
CA GLY A 81 -5.72 1.69 7.17
C GLY A 81 -5.55 2.00 5.68
N VAL A 82 -4.43 2.57 5.27
CA VAL A 82 -4.08 2.69 3.85
C VAL A 82 -3.72 1.32 3.31
N THR A 83 -4.23 0.98 2.14
CA THR A 83 -3.97 -0.31 1.45
C THR A 83 -3.37 -0.14 0.06
N SER A 84 -3.44 1.08 -0.49
CA SER A 84 -2.86 1.41 -1.79
C SER A 84 -2.30 2.82 -1.77
N VAL A 85 -1.15 3.02 -2.38
CA VAL A 85 -0.49 4.33 -2.50
C VAL A 85 -0.10 4.61 -3.94
N VAL A 86 -0.08 5.90 -4.30
CA VAL A 86 0.48 6.37 -5.56
C VAL A 86 1.74 7.17 -5.25
N MET A 87 2.87 6.70 -5.76
CA MET A 87 4.20 7.31 -5.57
C MET A 87 4.63 8.13 -6.79
N SER A 88 5.79 8.72 -6.68
CA SER A 88 6.43 9.53 -7.75
C SER A 88 5.65 10.79 -8.10
N ASN A 89 4.97 11.35 -7.13
CA ASN A 89 4.24 12.61 -7.31
C ASN A 89 5.19 13.80 -7.43
N CYS A 90 4.69 14.92 -7.95
CA CYS A 90 5.41 16.21 -8.06
C CYS A 90 6.69 16.14 -8.90
N GLY A 91 6.93 15.06 -9.66
CA GLY A 91 8.18 14.84 -10.38
C GLY A 91 9.33 14.31 -9.51
N PHE A 92 9.10 14.08 -8.22
CA PHE A 92 10.07 13.45 -7.32
C PHE A 92 9.98 11.93 -7.42
N THR A 93 10.80 11.35 -8.26
CA THR A 93 10.85 9.90 -8.52
C THR A 93 12.31 9.43 -8.49
N LEU A 94 12.51 8.14 -8.27
CA LEU A 94 13.83 7.51 -8.36
C LEU A 94 14.08 6.82 -9.70
N ALA A 95 13.16 6.95 -10.66
CA ALA A 95 13.32 6.34 -11.97
C ALA A 95 12.55 7.09 -13.08
N PRO A 96 13.16 7.24 -14.28
CA PRO A 96 14.48 6.70 -14.65
C PRO A 96 15.64 7.50 -14.00
N CYS A 97 16.73 6.82 -13.66
CA CYS A 97 17.89 7.44 -13.01
C CYS A 97 19.21 6.81 -13.49
N LYS A 98 20.05 7.59 -14.15
CA LYS A 98 21.39 7.14 -14.54
C LYS A 98 22.30 7.08 -13.32
N PRO A 99 23.32 6.19 -13.31
CA PRO A 99 24.26 6.10 -12.20
C PRO A 99 24.90 7.42 -11.80
N ALA A 100 25.22 8.29 -12.79
CA ALA A 100 25.83 9.58 -12.55
C ALA A 100 24.90 10.60 -11.85
N ASP A 101 23.60 10.37 -11.88
CA ASP A 101 22.60 11.32 -11.36
C ASP A 101 22.07 10.92 -9.97
N ARG A 102 22.49 9.76 -9.44
CA ARG A 102 21.95 9.17 -8.18
C ARG A 102 22.11 10.10 -6.98
N ASP A 103 23.28 10.71 -6.85
CA ASP A 103 23.54 11.66 -5.75
C ASP A 103 22.65 12.89 -5.84
N TRP A 104 22.38 13.37 -7.05
CA TRP A 104 21.46 14.49 -7.28
C TRP A 104 20.03 14.14 -6.86
N TYR A 105 19.54 12.94 -7.25
CA TYR A 105 18.22 12.46 -6.84
C TYR A 105 18.11 12.29 -5.34
N ALA A 106 19.10 11.67 -4.69
CA ALA A 106 19.14 11.50 -3.25
C ALA A 106 19.12 12.85 -2.52
N ASN A 107 19.92 13.82 -2.96
CA ASN A 107 19.92 15.16 -2.40
C ASN A 107 18.58 15.88 -2.61
N SER A 108 17.98 15.78 -3.79
CA SER A 108 16.68 16.41 -4.06
C SER A 108 15.59 15.88 -3.16
N LEU A 109 15.50 14.55 -2.98
CA LEU A 109 14.55 13.93 -2.08
C LEU A 109 14.81 14.28 -0.62
N SER A 110 16.07 14.42 -0.20
CA SER A 110 16.36 14.79 1.19
C SER A 110 15.80 16.17 1.55
N TYR A 111 15.75 17.11 0.60
CA TYR A 111 15.13 18.41 0.84
C TYR A 111 13.59 18.35 0.92
N VAL A 112 12.96 17.44 0.19
CA VAL A 112 11.51 17.36 0.09
C VAL A 112 10.91 16.50 1.20
N GLU A 113 11.60 15.38 1.53
CA GLU A 113 11.09 14.35 2.44
C GLU A 113 11.77 14.36 3.80
N ASP A 114 12.68 15.29 4.05
CA ASP A 114 13.46 15.37 5.30
C ASP A 114 14.18 14.05 5.65
N ILE A 115 14.59 13.29 4.62
CA ILE A 115 15.33 12.04 4.73
C ILE A 115 16.81 12.33 4.53
N SER A 116 17.67 12.02 5.49
CA SER A 116 19.09 12.31 5.34
C SER A 116 19.73 11.56 4.16
N THR A 117 20.74 12.16 3.54
CA THR A 117 21.48 11.56 2.44
C THR A 117 22.17 10.26 2.86
N GLU A 118 22.59 10.14 4.12
CA GLU A 118 23.16 8.91 4.69
C GLU A 118 22.13 7.79 4.76
N ALA A 119 20.88 8.11 5.17
CA ALA A 119 19.79 7.14 5.18
C ALA A 119 19.45 6.66 3.76
N MET A 120 19.43 7.58 2.80
CA MET A 120 19.24 7.25 1.39
C MET A 120 20.35 6.35 0.86
N ALA A 121 21.62 6.67 1.14
CA ALA A 121 22.76 5.88 0.72
C ALA A 121 22.76 4.46 1.34
N ALA A 122 22.29 4.32 2.58
CA ALA A 122 22.19 3.03 3.25
C ALA A 122 20.96 2.22 2.81
N GLY A 123 19.85 2.89 2.50
CA GLY A 123 18.55 2.27 2.25
C GLY A 123 18.28 1.90 0.79
N ILE A 124 18.93 2.57 -0.17
CA ILE A 124 18.66 2.39 -1.60
C ILE A 124 19.80 1.60 -2.25
N ASP A 125 19.49 0.44 -2.80
CA ASP A 125 20.44 -0.46 -3.47
C ASP A 125 20.71 -0.11 -4.94
N TRP A 126 19.98 0.83 -5.51
CA TRP A 126 20.11 1.34 -6.87
C TRP A 126 20.30 0.25 -7.95
N THR A 127 19.49 -0.78 -7.91
CA THR A 127 19.54 -1.91 -8.84
C THR A 127 18.82 -1.65 -10.16
N TRP A 128 18.56 -0.38 -10.49
CA TRP A 128 17.84 0.06 -11.68
C TRP A 128 18.46 1.32 -12.30
N GLU A 129 18.15 1.53 -13.57
CA GLU A 129 18.33 2.79 -14.30
C GLU A 129 17.02 3.20 -14.97
N THR A 130 16.26 2.25 -15.46
CA THR A 130 14.99 2.48 -16.15
C THR A 130 13.80 2.34 -15.20
N PHE A 131 12.67 2.93 -15.59
CA PHE A 131 11.44 2.81 -14.82
C PHE A 131 10.92 1.36 -14.67
N PRO A 132 10.92 0.52 -15.74
CA PRO A 132 10.56 -0.89 -15.58
C PRO A 132 11.44 -1.67 -14.60
N GLU A 133 12.74 -1.37 -14.55
CA GLU A 133 13.65 -2.00 -13.60
C GLU A 133 13.34 -1.57 -12.16
N TYR A 134 13.01 -0.29 -11.94
CA TYR A 134 12.56 0.20 -10.65
C TYR A 134 11.25 -0.47 -10.22
N MET A 135 10.25 -0.55 -11.10
CA MET A 135 9.02 -1.30 -10.83
C MET A 135 9.32 -2.74 -10.41
N ALA A 136 10.22 -3.41 -11.13
CA ALA A 136 10.64 -4.77 -10.80
C ALA A 136 11.38 -4.85 -9.44
N ALA A 137 12.18 -3.84 -9.08
CA ALA A 137 12.84 -3.75 -7.79
C ALA A 137 11.82 -3.61 -6.65
N VAL A 138 10.82 -2.76 -6.82
CA VAL A 138 9.70 -2.62 -5.86
C VAL A 138 8.89 -3.92 -5.78
N GLU A 139 8.61 -4.58 -6.93
CA GLU A 139 7.81 -5.81 -6.97
C GLU A 139 8.46 -6.97 -6.21
N ARG A 140 9.76 -7.08 -6.21
CA ARG A 140 10.50 -8.12 -5.48
C ARG A 140 10.44 -7.99 -3.95
N ARG A 141 10.03 -6.84 -3.42
CA ARG A 141 10.00 -6.61 -1.97
C ARG A 141 8.71 -7.17 -1.35
N PRO A 142 8.76 -7.70 -0.12
CA PRO A 142 7.54 -8.10 0.61
C PRO A 142 6.75 -6.85 0.99
N LYS A 143 5.57 -6.69 0.39
CA LYS A 143 4.73 -5.48 0.51
C LYS A 143 3.47 -5.74 1.34
N ALA A 144 3.07 -4.78 2.17
CA ALA A 144 1.74 -4.75 2.79
C ALA A 144 0.76 -3.88 2.00
N LEU A 145 1.26 -2.92 1.22
CA LEU A 145 0.48 -2.01 0.39
C LEU A 145 0.54 -2.40 -1.09
N ASN A 146 -0.45 -1.98 -1.85
CA ASN A 146 -0.36 -1.92 -3.30
C ASN A 146 0.30 -0.60 -3.70
N TYR A 147 1.24 -0.65 -4.62
CA TYR A 147 1.98 0.51 -5.10
C TYR A 147 1.62 0.78 -6.56
N ALA A 148 1.12 1.98 -6.84
CA ALA A 148 1.09 2.57 -8.16
C ALA A 148 2.11 3.72 -8.21
N MET A 149 2.63 4.05 -9.38
CA MET A 149 3.66 5.08 -9.49
C MET A 149 3.60 5.82 -10.83
N TYR A 150 3.93 7.09 -10.79
CA TYR A 150 4.14 7.86 -12.00
C TYR A 150 5.57 7.64 -12.51
N ILE A 151 5.76 7.81 -13.81
CA ILE A 151 7.07 7.92 -14.42
C ILE A 151 7.52 9.38 -14.33
N GLY A 152 8.76 9.62 -13.95
CA GLY A 152 9.36 10.94 -13.88
C GLY A 152 10.01 11.41 -15.18
#